data_e0e3bd191347ca89626754ea0d6f9f0b
#
_entry.id   e0e3bd191347ca89626754ea0d6f9f0b
#
_cell.length_a   1.000
_cell.length_b   1.000
_cell.length_c   1.000
_cell.angle_alpha   90.00
_cell.angle_beta   90.00
_cell.angle_gamma   90.00
#
_symmetry.space_group_name_H-M   'P 1'
#
loop_
_entity.id
_entity.type
_entity.pdbx_description
1 polymer ?
#
loop_
_entity_poly.entity_id
_entity_poly.type
_entity_poly.pdbx_seq_one_letter_code
_entity_poly.pdbx_strand_id
1 'polypeptide(L)'
;MEFNQAPIATKPEVQRNYDISTGLLAVTNCKEESPYKPELVDLRFNDWHAWRVPTSNNEFELIELNERAREFLLLEGHEGQKNLVASVAQSFADALFPPADYENGPPLPWIRGVLRNSEPAAFIMCADPTEQQKDPWLWRLLVDKSHQRCGIGKFAVKSVLARYREMGCARVLVCWAPTEGNAGDFYKKIGFVETGEKMGEEIVAEFKL
;
A
#
# COMPACT_ATOMS: atom_id res chain seq x y z
N MET A 1 23.47 51.28 9.13
CA MET A 1 22.56 50.28 9.72
C MET A 1 23.02 48.96 9.20
N GLU A 2 23.79 48.24 9.98
CA GLU A 2 24.26 46.90 9.64
C GLU A 2 23.19 45.90 10.05
N PHE A 3 22.67 45.12 9.10
CA PHE A 3 21.77 44.01 9.36
C PHE A 3 22.61 42.81 9.81
N ASN A 4 22.55 42.52 11.08
CA ASN A 4 23.14 41.35 11.70
C ASN A 4 22.32 40.12 11.28
N GLN A 5 22.82 39.34 10.30
CA GLN A 5 22.22 38.06 9.96
C GLN A 5 22.62 37.01 10.99
N ALA A 6 21.60 36.48 11.68
CA ALA A 6 21.80 35.34 12.56
C ALA A 6 22.26 34.10 11.75
N PRO A 7 23.18 33.27 12.28
CA PRO A 7 23.65 32.09 11.57
C PRO A 7 22.54 31.09 11.38
N ILE A 8 22.38 30.67 10.10
CA ILE A 8 21.47 29.59 9.72
C ILE A 8 21.98 28.30 10.39
N ALA A 9 21.19 27.74 11.31
CA ALA A 9 21.48 26.46 11.92
C ALA A 9 21.50 25.38 10.83
N THR A 10 22.67 24.83 10.57
CA THR A 10 22.83 23.67 9.67
C THR A 10 22.19 22.46 10.32
N LYS A 11 21.25 21.82 9.59
CA LYS A 11 20.66 20.56 10.01
C LYS A 11 21.77 19.50 10.19
N PRO A 12 21.71 18.68 11.25
CA PRO A 12 22.69 17.62 11.42
C PRO A 12 22.65 16.65 10.24
N GLU A 13 23.83 16.35 9.72
CA GLU A 13 24.01 15.39 8.63
C GLU A 13 23.73 13.98 9.17
N VAL A 14 22.66 13.33 8.68
CA VAL A 14 22.30 11.98 9.07
C VAL A 14 23.00 11.01 8.10
N GLN A 15 24.00 10.31 8.60
CA GLN A 15 24.67 9.26 7.83
C GLN A 15 23.87 7.97 7.93
N ARG A 16 23.45 7.45 6.77
CA ARG A 16 22.70 6.19 6.63
C ARG A 16 23.64 5.13 6.06
N ASN A 17 23.97 4.11 6.83
CA ASN A 17 24.74 2.97 6.38
C ASN A 17 23.82 1.76 6.28
N TYR A 18 23.69 1.21 5.08
CA TYR A 18 22.94 -0.01 4.83
C TYR A 18 23.90 -1.19 4.70
N ASP A 19 23.76 -2.18 5.57
CA ASP A 19 24.50 -3.42 5.49
C ASP A 19 23.71 -4.46 4.70
N ILE A 20 24.16 -4.71 3.47
CA ILE A 20 23.52 -5.65 2.53
C ILE A 20 23.54 -7.09 3.04
N SER A 21 24.52 -7.46 3.88
CA SER A 21 24.69 -8.84 4.35
C SER A 21 23.71 -9.21 5.47
N THR A 22 23.27 -8.23 6.24
CA THR A 22 22.37 -8.41 7.39
C THR A 22 20.98 -7.83 7.17
N GLY A 23 20.78 -7.02 6.13
CA GLY A 23 19.53 -6.31 5.90
C GLY A 23 19.22 -5.21 6.92
N LEU A 24 20.21 -4.78 7.71
CA LEU A 24 20.05 -3.80 8.76
C LEU A 24 20.36 -2.39 8.26
N LEU A 25 19.43 -1.46 8.52
CA LEU A 25 19.65 -0.02 8.33
C LEU A 25 20.12 0.58 9.65
N ALA A 26 21.40 0.90 9.76
CA ALA A 26 21.94 1.65 10.90
C ALA A 26 21.85 3.15 10.61
N VAL A 27 21.10 3.87 11.44
CA VAL A 27 21.08 5.33 11.45
C VAL A 27 21.97 5.80 12.58
N THR A 28 23.18 6.26 12.25
CA THR A 28 24.09 6.85 13.25
C THR A 28 24.00 8.37 13.19
N ASN A 29 23.59 8.99 14.29
CA ASN A 29 23.75 10.42 14.49
C ASN A 29 25.21 10.70 14.89
N CYS A 30 25.98 11.28 13.99
CA CYS A 30 27.28 11.83 14.34
C CYS A 30 27.07 13.20 14.96
N LYS A 31 26.96 13.26 16.25
CA LYS A 31 27.39 14.23 17.27
C LYS A 31 26.30 14.49 18.31
N GLU A 32 26.79 14.39 19.55
CA GLU A 32 26.18 14.67 20.83
C GLU A 32 25.40 13.53 21.47
N GLU A 33 25.77 13.24 22.71
CA GLU A 33 25.15 12.27 23.59
C GLU A 33 23.66 12.59 23.79
N SER A 34 22.85 12.03 22.93
CA SER A 34 21.43 11.99 23.15
C SER A 34 21.14 10.99 24.26
N PRO A 35 20.36 11.33 25.30
CA PRO A 35 19.90 10.37 26.31
C PRO A 35 18.98 9.28 25.72
N TYR A 36 18.61 9.37 24.46
CA TYR A 36 17.94 8.33 23.71
C TYR A 36 18.99 7.32 23.23
N LYS A 37 19.15 6.23 23.99
CA LYS A 37 19.68 4.99 23.39
C LYS A 37 18.70 4.63 22.28
N PRO A 38 19.15 4.51 21.01
CA PRO A 38 18.32 3.90 20.01
C PRO A 38 18.09 2.45 20.47
N GLU A 39 16.89 2.13 20.93
CA GLU A 39 16.47 0.73 20.92
C GLU A 39 16.62 0.29 19.48
N LEU A 40 17.48 -0.69 19.26
CA LEU A 40 17.54 -1.43 18.01
C LEU A 40 16.14 -2.04 17.86
N VAL A 41 15.27 -1.32 17.18
CA VAL A 41 14.04 -1.91 16.67
C VAL A 41 14.52 -2.95 15.66
N ASP A 42 14.55 -4.18 16.09
CA ASP A 42 14.86 -5.32 15.26
C ASP A 42 13.75 -5.42 14.19
N LEU A 43 13.95 -4.68 13.11
CA LEU A 43 13.13 -4.76 11.92
C LEU A 43 13.44 -6.05 11.16
N ARG A 44 13.62 -7.16 11.89
CA ARG A 44 13.53 -8.46 11.26
C ARG A 44 12.10 -8.62 10.77
N PHE A 45 11.91 -8.43 9.47
CA PHE A 45 10.67 -8.67 8.73
C PHE A 45 10.18 -10.13 8.84
N ASN A 46 10.68 -10.90 9.81
CA ASN A 46 10.40 -12.32 9.93
C ASN A 46 9.03 -12.66 10.54
N ASP A 47 8.34 -11.72 11.17
CA ASP A 47 7.03 -11.99 11.75
C ASP A 47 5.85 -11.80 10.78
N TRP A 48 6.12 -11.33 9.56
CA TRP A 48 5.09 -11.15 8.52
C TRP A 48 4.77 -12.42 7.74
N HIS A 49 5.48 -13.53 8.01
CA HIS A 49 5.26 -14.81 7.32
C HIS A 49 3.98 -15.56 7.72
N ALA A 50 3.22 -15.07 8.71
CA ALA A 50 2.06 -15.76 9.24
C ALA A 50 0.74 -15.55 8.46
N TRP A 51 0.74 -14.68 7.45
CA TRP A 51 -0.50 -14.30 6.75
C TRP A 51 -0.78 -15.13 5.50
N ARG A 52 -0.72 -16.44 5.63
CA ARG A 52 -1.34 -17.31 4.63
C ARG A 52 -2.83 -17.39 4.93
N VAL A 53 -3.65 -16.76 4.08
CA VAL A 53 -5.08 -17.09 4.04
C VAL A 53 -5.16 -18.56 3.67
N PRO A 54 -5.66 -19.45 4.55
CA PRO A 54 -5.81 -20.86 4.20
C PRO A 54 -6.84 -20.95 3.07
N THR A 55 -6.39 -21.10 1.86
CA THR A 55 -7.25 -21.46 0.75
C THR A 55 -7.17 -22.98 0.61
N SER A 56 -8.29 -23.64 0.73
CA SER A 56 -8.42 -25.08 0.51
C SER A 56 -8.12 -25.52 -0.94
N ASN A 57 -7.85 -24.57 -1.83
CA ASN A 57 -7.35 -24.76 -3.19
C ASN A 57 -6.18 -23.80 -3.38
N ASN A 58 -4.98 -24.33 -3.63
CA ASN A 58 -3.73 -23.60 -3.91
C ASN A 58 -3.73 -22.80 -5.22
N GLU A 59 -4.89 -22.41 -5.73
CA GLU A 59 -4.99 -21.67 -7.00
C GLU A 59 -4.48 -20.22 -6.87
N PHE A 60 -4.74 -19.58 -5.71
CA PHE A 60 -4.33 -18.19 -5.46
C PHE A 60 -3.43 -18.08 -4.24
N GLU A 61 -2.40 -17.27 -4.36
CA GLU A 61 -1.45 -16.98 -3.29
C GLU A 61 -1.20 -15.47 -3.19
N LEU A 62 -1.30 -14.91 -1.98
CA LEU A 62 -0.89 -13.54 -1.70
C LEU A 62 0.58 -13.53 -1.29
N ILE A 63 1.41 -12.77 -1.99
CA ILE A 63 2.85 -12.71 -1.76
C ILE A 63 3.36 -11.29 -1.50
N GLU A 64 4.48 -11.20 -0.82
CA GLU A 64 5.27 -9.97 -0.77
C GLU A 64 5.94 -9.71 -2.11
N LEU A 65 5.96 -8.43 -2.51
CA LEU A 65 6.68 -8.00 -3.70
C LEU A 65 8.10 -7.60 -3.30
N ASN A 66 8.99 -8.57 -3.37
CA ASN A 66 10.43 -8.40 -3.16
C ASN A 66 11.18 -8.56 -4.50
N GLU A 67 11.98 -9.58 -4.64
CA GLU A 67 12.72 -9.94 -5.87
C GLU A 67 11.82 -10.23 -7.07
N ARG A 68 10.57 -10.67 -6.84
CA ARG A 68 9.58 -10.91 -7.90
C ARG A 68 8.83 -9.66 -8.35
N ALA A 69 9.06 -8.50 -7.74
CA ALA A 69 8.34 -7.25 -8.06
C ALA A 69 8.36 -6.91 -9.56
N ARG A 70 9.47 -7.21 -10.24
CA ARG A 70 9.63 -6.94 -11.68
C ARG A 70 8.63 -7.72 -12.55
N GLU A 71 8.23 -8.92 -12.14
CA GLU A 71 7.27 -9.75 -12.88
C GLU A 71 5.88 -9.08 -12.90
N PHE A 72 5.55 -8.33 -11.85
CA PHE A 72 4.28 -7.63 -11.72
C PHE A 72 4.21 -6.32 -12.52
N LEU A 73 5.35 -5.77 -12.95
CA LEU A 73 5.36 -4.55 -13.78
C LEU A 73 4.68 -4.74 -15.14
N LEU A 74 4.56 -5.98 -15.59
CA LEU A 74 3.96 -6.34 -16.88
C LEU A 74 2.44 -6.57 -16.81
N LEU A 75 1.84 -6.51 -15.61
CA LEU A 75 0.40 -6.66 -15.45
C LEU A 75 -0.34 -5.51 -16.15
N GLU A 76 -1.33 -5.85 -16.94
CA GLU A 76 -2.17 -4.89 -17.66
C GLU A 76 -3.66 -5.15 -17.38
N GLY A 77 -4.40 -4.10 -17.08
CA GLY A 77 -5.86 -4.15 -17.04
C GLY A 77 -6.48 -4.37 -18.42
N HIS A 78 -7.75 -4.71 -18.46
CA HIS A 78 -8.52 -4.75 -19.71
C HIS A 78 -8.51 -3.36 -20.39
N GLU A 79 -8.62 -3.32 -21.72
CA GLU A 79 -8.59 -2.07 -22.52
C GLU A 79 -9.52 -0.98 -21.96
N GLY A 80 -10.75 -1.33 -21.61
CA GLY A 80 -11.72 -0.39 -21.01
C GLY A 80 -11.37 0.08 -19.60
N GLN A 81 -10.32 -0.43 -18.98
CA GLN A 81 -9.88 -0.10 -17.62
C GLN A 81 -8.51 0.57 -17.58
N LYS A 82 -7.84 0.76 -18.72
CA LYS A 82 -6.47 1.31 -18.77
C LYS A 82 -6.30 2.65 -18.07
N ASN A 83 -7.36 3.47 -18.06
CA ASN A 83 -7.34 4.79 -17.44
C ASN A 83 -8.02 4.83 -16.06
N LEU A 84 -8.51 3.70 -15.56
CA LEU A 84 -9.25 3.61 -14.30
C LEU A 84 -8.39 3.17 -13.13
N VAL A 85 -7.22 2.61 -13.39
CA VAL A 85 -6.25 2.19 -12.38
C VAL A 85 -4.83 2.49 -12.87
N ALA A 86 -4.00 3.02 -11.99
CA ALA A 86 -2.59 3.26 -12.31
C ALA A 86 -1.86 1.94 -12.58
N SER A 87 -0.84 1.97 -13.45
CA SER A 87 0.06 0.84 -13.64
C SER A 87 0.79 0.48 -12.34
N VAL A 88 1.34 -0.73 -12.28
CA VAL A 88 2.15 -1.16 -11.12
C VAL A 88 3.37 -0.25 -10.95
N ALA A 89 4.03 0.15 -12.04
CA ALA A 89 5.16 1.08 -11.98
C ALA A 89 4.76 2.44 -11.40
N GLN A 90 3.63 3.00 -11.84
CA GLN A 90 3.11 4.25 -11.28
C GLN A 90 2.74 4.09 -9.81
N SER A 91 2.15 2.97 -9.43
CA SER A 91 1.79 2.68 -8.03
C SER A 91 3.02 2.61 -7.13
N PHE A 92 4.15 2.06 -7.61
CA PHE A 92 5.41 2.12 -6.86
C PHE A 92 5.96 3.54 -6.75
N ALA A 93 5.85 4.35 -7.81
CA ALA A 93 6.25 5.75 -7.76
C ALA A 93 5.41 6.52 -6.73
N ASP A 94 4.09 6.35 -6.72
CA ASP A 94 3.18 6.98 -5.76
C ASP A 94 3.44 6.52 -4.32
N ALA A 95 3.85 5.27 -4.13
CA ALA A 95 4.21 4.73 -2.81
C ALA A 95 5.52 5.34 -2.27
N LEU A 96 6.51 5.57 -3.14
CA LEU A 96 7.82 6.13 -2.78
C LEU A 96 7.80 7.66 -2.68
N PHE A 97 7.00 8.31 -3.51
CA PHE A 97 6.89 9.75 -3.64
C PHE A 97 5.41 10.15 -3.67
N PRO A 98 4.69 9.98 -2.53
CA PRO A 98 3.27 10.31 -2.48
C PRO A 98 3.06 11.79 -2.82
N PRO A 99 1.95 12.14 -3.49
CA PRO A 99 1.56 13.53 -3.72
C PRO A 99 1.58 14.34 -2.41
N ALA A 100 1.99 15.60 -2.49
CA ALA A 100 2.20 16.45 -1.32
C ALA A 100 0.90 16.93 -0.64
N ASP A 101 -0.25 16.72 -1.27
CA ASP A 101 -1.57 17.26 -0.91
C ASP A 101 -2.43 16.31 -0.08
N TYR A 102 -1.83 15.28 0.53
CA TYR A 102 -2.56 14.46 1.51
C TYR A 102 -2.80 15.25 2.80
N GLU A 103 -4.05 15.61 3.05
CA GLU A 103 -4.46 16.37 4.24
C GLU A 103 -4.04 15.71 5.56
N ASN A 104 -3.99 14.38 5.57
CA ASN A 104 -3.67 13.56 6.74
C ASN A 104 -2.24 13.00 6.73
N GLY A 105 -1.33 13.67 6.01
CA GLY A 105 0.05 13.22 5.85
C GLY A 105 0.22 12.11 4.81
N PRO A 106 1.46 11.71 4.49
CA PRO A 106 1.72 10.72 3.46
C PRO A 106 1.15 9.35 3.85
N PRO A 107 0.55 8.63 2.90
CA PRO A 107 0.05 7.29 3.15
C PRO A 107 1.19 6.33 3.48
N LEU A 108 0.92 5.35 4.34
CA LEU A 108 1.84 4.24 4.62
C LEU A 108 1.47 3.07 3.69
N PRO A 109 2.23 2.82 2.61
CA PRO A 109 1.84 1.83 1.61
C PRO A 109 2.08 0.40 2.10
N TRP A 110 1.05 -0.45 1.98
CA TRP A 110 1.14 -1.89 2.08
C TRP A 110 0.89 -2.50 0.69
N ILE A 111 1.89 -3.21 0.15
CA ILE A 111 1.89 -3.67 -1.24
C ILE A 111 2.04 -5.19 -1.27
N ARG A 112 1.21 -5.86 -2.08
CA ARG A 112 1.26 -7.31 -2.30
C ARG A 112 1.00 -7.67 -3.76
N GLY A 113 1.53 -8.83 -4.15
CA GLY A 113 1.17 -9.51 -5.38
C GLY A 113 0.20 -10.65 -5.13
N VAL A 114 -0.60 -10.99 -6.10
CA VAL A 114 -1.38 -12.23 -6.11
C VAL A 114 -0.88 -13.11 -7.24
N LEU A 115 -0.49 -14.33 -6.90
CA LEU A 115 -0.17 -15.37 -7.86
C LEU A 115 -1.41 -16.22 -8.14
N ARG A 116 -1.50 -16.71 -9.37
CA ARG A 116 -2.38 -17.79 -9.78
C ARG A 116 -1.53 -18.89 -10.38
N ASN A 117 -1.54 -20.09 -9.80
CA ASN A 117 -0.69 -21.19 -10.26
C ASN A 117 0.80 -20.78 -10.40
N SER A 118 1.32 -20.03 -9.43
CA SER A 118 2.68 -19.48 -9.37
C SER A 118 3.00 -18.36 -10.38
N GLU A 119 2.04 -17.91 -11.20
CA GLU A 119 2.20 -16.79 -12.14
C GLU A 119 1.60 -15.49 -11.58
N PRO A 120 2.23 -14.32 -11.83
CA PRO A 120 1.69 -13.03 -11.47
C PRO A 120 0.31 -12.81 -12.09
N ALA A 121 -0.68 -12.51 -11.27
CA ALA A 121 -2.07 -12.38 -11.72
C ALA A 121 -2.78 -11.10 -11.26
N ALA A 122 -2.38 -10.54 -10.10
CA ALA A 122 -2.89 -9.26 -9.66
C ALA A 122 -1.89 -8.54 -8.74
N PHE A 123 -2.04 -7.23 -8.69
CA PHE A 123 -1.31 -6.33 -7.79
C PHE A 123 -2.32 -5.62 -6.89
N ILE A 124 -1.99 -5.50 -5.62
CA ILE A 124 -2.81 -4.77 -4.65
C ILE A 124 -1.95 -3.86 -3.80
N MET A 125 -2.39 -2.63 -3.61
CA MET A 125 -1.78 -1.65 -2.74
C MET A 125 -2.84 -1.00 -1.86
N CYS A 126 -2.54 -0.91 -0.58
CA CYS A 126 -3.36 -0.24 0.41
C CYS A 126 -2.55 0.89 1.06
N ALA A 127 -3.24 1.87 1.61
CA ALA A 127 -2.69 2.79 2.58
C ALA A 127 -3.08 2.28 3.97
N ASP A 128 -2.08 1.90 4.75
CA ASP A 128 -2.26 1.43 6.13
C ASP A 128 -2.71 2.58 7.05
N PRO A 129 -3.41 2.28 8.14
CA PRO A 129 -3.81 3.30 9.09
C PRO A 129 -2.58 3.96 9.74
N THR A 130 -2.70 5.26 10.00
CA THR A 130 -1.73 6.08 10.72
C THR A 130 -2.42 6.77 11.90
N GLU A 131 -1.69 7.54 12.70
CA GLU A 131 -2.30 8.36 13.76
C GLU A 131 -3.28 9.40 13.20
N GLN A 132 -2.99 9.94 12.03
CA GLN A 132 -3.80 10.97 11.36
C GLN A 132 -4.92 10.37 10.49
N GLN A 133 -4.65 9.25 9.82
CA GLN A 133 -5.60 8.54 8.97
C GLN A 133 -5.87 7.15 9.57
N LYS A 134 -6.94 7.03 10.36
CA LYS A 134 -7.21 5.79 11.12
C LYS A 134 -7.84 4.67 10.29
N ASP A 135 -8.52 5.04 9.23
CA ASP A 135 -9.16 4.06 8.35
C ASP A 135 -8.23 3.70 7.21
N PRO A 136 -7.93 2.40 7.00
CA PRO A 136 -7.14 1.96 5.86
C PRO A 136 -7.90 2.14 4.56
N TRP A 137 -7.15 2.42 3.49
CA TRP A 137 -7.68 2.54 2.13
C TRP A 137 -7.18 1.42 1.25
N LEU A 138 -8.08 0.80 0.49
CA LEU A 138 -7.69 0.01 -0.66
C LEU A 138 -7.36 0.99 -1.80
N TRP A 139 -6.08 1.30 -1.94
CA TRP A 139 -5.60 2.37 -2.83
C TRP A 139 -5.53 1.93 -4.29
N ARG A 140 -5.06 0.69 -4.55
CA ARG A 140 -4.94 0.15 -5.91
C ARG A 140 -5.28 -1.34 -5.93
N LEU A 141 -6.00 -1.75 -6.95
CA LEU A 141 -6.21 -3.17 -7.28
C LEU A 141 -6.16 -3.30 -8.80
N LEU A 142 -5.12 -3.96 -9.31
CA LEU A 142 -4.98 -4.29 -10.73
C LEU A 142 -5.01 -5.81 -10.88
N VAL A 143 -5.99 -6.33 -11.62
CA VAL A 143 -6.04 -7.73 -12.04
C VAL A 143 -5.67 -7.79 -13.51
N ASP A 144 -4.66 -8.62 -13.83
CA ASP A 144 -4.22 -8.80 -15.21
C ASP A 144 -5.38 -9.23 -16.10
N LYS A 145 -5.41 -8.68 -17.32
CA LYS A 145 -6.47 -8.93 -18.30
C LYS A 145 -6.69 -10.40 -18.61
N SER A 146 -5.63 -11.22 -18.59
CA SER A 146 -5.67 -12.67 -18.82
C SER A 146 -6.25 -13.46 -17.65
N HIS A 147 -6.32 -12.85 -16.47
CA HIS A 147 -6.74 -13.48 -15.23
C HIS A 147 -8.05 -12.89 -14.66
N GLN A 148 -8.69 -11.97 -15.36
CA GLN A 148 -9.96 -11.39 -14.91
C GLN A 148 -11.10 -12.44 -14.91
N ARG A 149 -12.13 -12.17 -14.11
CA ARG A 149 -13.33 -13.01 -13.93
C ARG A 149 -13.07 -14.43 -13.39
N CYS A 150 -11.86 -14.71 -12.89
CA CYS A 150 -11.50 -15.97 -12.25
C CYS A 150 -11.60 -15.94 -10.71
N GLY A 151 -12.11 -14.86 -10.12
CA GLY A 151 -12.23 -14.73 -8.66
C GLY A 151 -11.03 -14.07 -7.98
N ILE A 152 -9.93 -13.77 -8.67
CA ILE A 152 -8.70 -13.19 -8.12
C ILE A 152 -8.95 -11.87 -7.41
N GLY A 153 -9.68 -10.93 -8.04
CA GLY A 153 -10.00 -9.65 -7.41
C GLY A 153 -10.77 -9.82 -6.09
N LYS A 154 -11.73 -10.75 -6.06
CA LYS A 154 -12.45 -11.09 -4.83
C LYS A 154 -11.53 -11.70 -3.77
N PHE A 155 -10.61 -12.58 -4.16
CA PHE A 155 -9.60 -13.13 -3.27
C PHE A 155 -8.71 -12.02 -2.67
N ALA A 156 -8.16 -11.14 -3.52
CA ALA A 156 -7.31 -10.03 -3.10
C ALA A 156 -8.02 -9.13 -2.08
N VAL A 157 -9.25 -8.68 -2.39
CA VAL A 157 -10.02 -7.82 -1.47
C VAL A 157 -10.34 -8.55 -0.17
N LYS A 158 -10.74 -9.82 -0.20
CA LYS A 158 -11.00 -10.59 1.03
C LYS A 158 -9.75 -10.72 1.90
N SER A 159 -8.56 -10.89 1.31
CA SER A 159 -7.30 -10.93 2.03
C SER A 159 -7.00 -9.61 2.75
N VAL A 160 -7.26 -8.48 2.08
CA VAL A 160 -7.18 -7.13 2.67
C VAL A 160 -8.14 -6.98 3.84
N LEU A 161 -9.42 -7.35 3.65
CA LEU A 161 -10.43 -7.26 4.71
C LEU A 161 -10.07 -8.13 5.92
N ALA A 162 -9.55 -9.34 5.70
CA ALA A 162 -9.09 -10.21 6.78
C ALA A 162 -7.95 -9.57 7.57
N ARG A 163 -6.92 -9.05 6.87
CA ARG A 163 -5.79 -8.36 7.48
C ARG A 163 -6.24 -7.20 8.37
N TYR A 164 -7.05 -6.29 7.86
CA TYR A 164 -7.47 -5.12 8.64
C TYR A 164 -8.44 -5.46 9.78
N ARG A 165 -9.24 -6.52 9.64
CA ARG A 165 -10.03 -7.06 10.76
C ARG A 165 -9.14 -7.53 11.91
N GLU A 166 -8.05 -8.22 11.59
CA GLU A 166 -7.10 -8.71 12.59
C GLU A 166 -6.27 -7.58 13.20
N MET A 167 -6.04 -6.49 12.47
CA MET A 167 -5.47 -5.25 13.00
C MET A 167 -6.45 -4.47 13.90
N GLY A 168 -7.72 -4.90 14.00
CA GLY A 168 -8.74 -4.24 14.80
C GLY A 168 -9.31 -2.95 14.16
N CYS A 169 -9.14 -2.78 12.85
CA CYS A 169 -9.74 -1.65 12.14
C CYS A 169 -11.26 -1.81 12.09
N ALA A 170 -12.00 -0.70 12.14
CA ALA A 170 -13.46 -0.72 12.10
C ALA A 170 -14.02 -0.88 10.68
N ARG A 171 -13.30 -0.37 9.68
CA ARG A 171 -13.72 -0.38 8.28
C ARG A 171 -12.51 -0.30 7.34
N VAL A 172 -12.75 -0.59 6.07
CA VAL A 172 -11.82 -0.34 4.96
C VAL A 172 -12.51 0.56 3.96
N LEU A 173 -11.80 1.57 3.48
CA LEU A 173 -12.29 2.53 2.50
C LEU A 173 -11.76 2.18 1.10
N VAL A 174 -12.52 2.56 0.08
CA VAL A 174 -12.15 2.50 -1.33
C VAL A 174 -12.82 3.66 -2.08
N CYS A 175 -12.22 4.10 -3.18
CA CYS A 175 -12.87 5.05 -4.08
C CYS A 175 -12.76 4.61 -5.54
N TRP A 176 -13.64 5.14 -6.38
CA TRP A 176 -13.62 4.93 -7.83
C TRP A 176 -14.25 6.11 -8.58
N ALA A 177 -13.74 6.38 -9.77
CA ALA A 177 -14.32 7.38 -10.65
C ALA A 177 -15.72 6.95 -11.12
N PRO A 178 -16.73 7.85 -11.17
CA PRO A 178 -18.09 7.54 -11.60
C PRO A 178 -18.20 7.48 -13.13
N THR A 179 -17.36 6.67 -13.77
CA THR A 179 -17.30 6.51 -15.21
C THR A 179 -17.76 5.11 -15.65
N GLU A 180 -18.07 4.93 -16.92
CA GLU A 180 -18.40 3.62 -17.47
C GLU A 180 -17.23 2.64 -17.28
N GLY A 181 -17.54 1.40 -16.94
CA GLY A 181 -16.54 0.34 -16.70
C GLY A 181 -15.79 0.45 -15.36
N ASN A 182 -16.21 1.35 -14.46
CA ASN A 182 -15.62 1.48 -13.13
C ASN A 182 -15.79 0.22 -12.27
N ALA A 183 -15.06 0.19 -11.14
CA ALA A 183 -15.06 -0.95 -10.23
C ALA A 183 -16.19 -0.94 -9.19
N GLY A 184 -17.11 0.03 -9.22
CA GLY A 184 -18.16 0.19 -8.22
C GLY A 184 -19.04 -1.05 -8.03
N ASP A 185 -19.53 -1.64 -9.13
CA ASP A 185 -20.34 -2.85 -9.07
C ASP A 185 -19.58 -4.04 -8.49
N PHE A 186 -18.28 -4.14 -8.76
CA PHE A 186 -17.43 -5.17 -8.18
C PHE A 186 -17.31 -5.00 -6.67
N TYR A 187 -17.05 -3.79 -6.16
CA TYR A 187 -16.95 -3.53 -4.74
C TYR A 187 -18.30 -3.70 -4.02
N LYS A 188 -19.39 -3.23 -4.61
CA LYS A 188 -20.75 -3.43 -4.08
C LYS A 188 -21.11 -4.92 -3.94
N LYS A 189 -20.75 -5.76 -4.92
CA LYS A 189 -20.94 -7.22 -4.84
C LYS A 189 -20.12 -7.91 -3.76
N ILE A 190 -19.02 -7.29 -3.31
CA ILE A 190 -18.23 -7.78 -2.17
C ILE A 190 -18.87 -7.36 -0.85
N GLY A 191 -19.62 -6.26 -0.82
CA GLY A 191 -20.30 -5.74 0.36
C GLY A 191 -19.88 -4.33 0.76
N PHE A 192 -19.14 -3.62 -0.09
CA PHE A 192 -18.89 -2.19 0.12
C PHE A 192 -20.16 -1.38 -0.10
N VAL A 193 -20.34 -0.36 0.73
CA VAL A 193 -21.50 0.55 0.69
C VAL A 193 -20.97 1.98 0.49
N GLU A 194 -21.57 2.71 -0.45
CA GLU A 194 -21.22 4.12 -0.66
C GLU A 194 -21.52 4.95 0.60
N THR A 195 -20.56 5.77 0.99
CA THR A 195 -20.69 6.62 2.20
C THR A 195 -21.48 7.90 1.94
N GLY A 196 -21.63 8.29 0.68
CA GLY A 196 -22.13 9.60 0.27
C GLY A 196 -21.05 10.68 0.20
N GLU A 197 -19.83 10.36 0.65
CA GLU A 197 -18.66 11.24 0.55
C GLU A 197 -17.99 11.11 -0.81
N LYS A 198 -17.17 12.10 -1.17
CA LYS A 198 -16.35 12.10 -2.37
C LYS A 198 -14.91 12.43 -2.03
N MET A 199 -13.99 11.82 -2.77
CA MET A 199 -12.58 12.21 -2.83
C MET A 199 -12.33 12.84 -4.20
N GLY A 200 -12.28 14.17 -4.27
CA GLY A 200 -12.36 14.88 -5.55
C GLY A 200 -13.68 14.51 -6.27
N GLU A 201 -13.57 13.95 -7.46
CA GLU A 201 -14.73 13.47 -8.22
C GLU A 201 -15.08 11.99 -7.96
N GLU A 202 -14.26 11.27 -7.20
CA GLU A 202 -14.45 9.85 -6.95
C GLU A 202 -15.49 9.58 -5.85
N ILE A 203 -16.26 8.51 -6.04
CA ILE A 203 -17.23 8.01 -5.06
C ILE A 203 -16.46 7.24 -3.99
N VAL A 204 -16.69 7.57 -2.71
CA VAL A 204 -16.14 6.86 -1.57
C VAL A 204 -17.10 5.80 -1.08
N ALA A 205 -16.57 4.61 -0.79
CA ALA A 205 -17.32 3.51 -0.18
C ALA A 205 -16.54 2.87 0.96
N GLU A 206 -17.28 2.27 1.90
CA GLU A 206 -16.74 1.57 3.06
C GLU A 206 -17.16 0.11 3.09
N PHE A 207 -16.31 -0.73 3.67
CA PHE A 207 -16.66 -2.06 4.14
C PHE A 207 -16.46 -2.12 5.65
N LYS A 208 -17.51 -2.38 6.42
CA LYS A 208 -17.43 -2.55 7.88
C LYS A 208 -16.88 -3.93 8.22
N LEU A 209 -15.83 -3.98 9.07
CA LEU A 209 -15.07 -5.17 9.42
C LEU A 209 -15.65 -5.95 10.59
#